data_657b7e29f48a8ea0e4bd566cce2e9e2b
#
_entry.id   657b7e29f48a8ea0e4bd566cce2e9e2b
#
_cell.length_a   1.000
_cell.length_b   1.000
_cell.length_c   1.000
_cell.angle_alpha   90.00
_cell.angle_beta   90.00
_cell.angle_gamma   90.00
#
_symmetry.space_group_name_H-M   'P 1'
#
loop_
_entity.id
_entity.type
_entity.pdbx_description
1 polymer ?
#
loop_
_entity_poly.entity_id
_entity_poly.type
_entity_poly.pdbx_seq_one_letter_code
_entity_poly.pdbx_strand_id
1 'polypeptide(L)'
;MLVENQGRCLLARHRGSAVGSYSTLAGFVGVCESLEDAVRREVAEETGVPVGTVTYMASQGWPFPSGVMIGFRATALAETVHVDGEEVVEARWFTRAELAEHAAAAGRLGREDSIDLYVLRSWLEEPT
;
A
#
# COMPACT_ATOMS: atom_id res chain seq x y z
N MET A 1 -1.54 2.96 1.78
CA MET A 1 -2.78 2.20 1.49
C MET A 1 -2.45 0.73 1.34
N LEU A 2 -3.04 -0.10 2.19
CA LEU A 2 -2.90 -1.55 2.05
C LEU A 2 -4.12 -2.08 1.31
N VAL A 3 -3.91 -2.56 0.10
CA VAL A 3 -4.96 -3.14 -0.74
C VAL A 3 -4.91 -4.66 -0.58
N GLU A 4 -6.03 -5.26 -0.26
CA GLU A 4 -6.09 -6.70 -0.03
C GLU A 4 -7.19 -7.39 -0.82
N ASN A 5 -6.97 -8.67 -1.12
CA ASN A 5 -7.96 -9.53 -1.74
C ASN A 5 -7.59 -10.99 -1.50
N GLN A 6 -8.56 -11.77 -1.01
CA GLN A 6 -8.40 -13.22 -0.82
C GLN A 6 -7.11 -13.63 -0.08
N GLY A 7 -6.83 -12.96 1.03
CA GLY A 7 -5.67 -13.28 1.86
C GLY A 7 -4.33 -12.80 1.33
N ARG A 8 -4.33 -11.96 0.29
CA ARG A 8 -3.11 -11.38 -0.28
C ARG A 8 -3.17 -9.86 -0.22
N CYS A 9 -2.02 -9.22 -0.14
CA CYS A 9 -1.92 -7.77 -0.22
C CYS A 9 -1.13 -7.35 -1.46
N LEU A 10 -1.46 -6.16 -1.97
CA LEU A 10 -0.81 -5.57 -3.13
C LEU A 10 0.30 -4.64 -2.68
N LEU A 11 1.51 -4.92 -3.10
CA LEU A 11 2.65 -4.05 -2.87
C LEU A 11 3.26 -3.60 -4.18
N ALA A 12 3.89 -2.45 -4.15
CA ALA A 12 4.40 -1.81 -5.34
C ALA A 12 5.86 -1.41 -5.19
N ARG A 13 6.57 -1.41 -6.30
CA ARG A 13 7.90 -0.82 -6.40
C ARG A 13 7.75 0.52 -7.09
N HIS A 14 8.17 1.56 -6.41
CA HIS A 14 8.06 2.93 -6.93
C HIS A 14 9.28 3.28 -7.77
N ARG A 15 9.09 4.20 -8.71
CA ARG A 15 10.17 4.67 -9.57
C ARG A 15 11.33 5.17 -8.72
N GLY A 16 12.55 4.75 -9.05
CA GLY A 16 13.74 5.12 -8.32
C GLY A 16 14.10 4.18 -7.16
N SER A 17 13.21 3.26 -6.81
CA SER A 17 13.50 2.25 -5.79
C SER A 17 14.25 1.07 -6.40
N ALA A 18 15.06 0.41 -5.59
CA ALA A 18 15.81 -0.76 -6.02
C ALA A 18 14.88 -1.92 -6.41
N VAL A 19 15.34 -2.76 -7.32
CA VAL A 19 14.63 -4.01 -7.68
C VAL A 19 14.43 -4.84 -6.41
N GLY A 20 13.21 -5.34 -6.21
CA GLY A 20 12.86 -6.11 -5.02
C GLY A 20 12.43 -5.26 -3.82
N SER A 21 12.43 -3.95 -3.94
CA SER A 21 11.99 -3.04 -2.87
C SER A 21 10.50 -2.72 -3.02
N TYR A 22 9.66 -3.39 -2.24
CA TYR A 22 8.21 -3.22 -2.28
C TYR A 22 7.69 -2.48 -1.06
N SER A 23 6.66 -1.66 -1.28
CA SER A 23 5.98 -0.94 -0.20
C SER A 23 4.49 -0.82 -0.53
N THR A 24 3.71 -0.34 0.44
CA THR A 24 2.30 -0.04 0.19
C THR A 24 2.20 1.14 -0.78
N LEU A 25 1.03 1.29 -1.38
CA LEU A 25 0.74 2.44 -2.24
C LEU A 25 0.52 3.69 -1.40
N ALA A 26 0.91 4.83 -1.94
CA ALA A 26 0.72 6.12 -1.29
C ALA A 26 0.44 7.19 -2.34
N GLY A 27 -0.30 8.23 -1.95
CA GLY A 27 -0.61 9.33 -2.83
C GLY A 27 -1.22 10.49 -2.06
N PHE A 28 -1.41 11.59 -2.74
CA PHE A 28 -1.97 12.81 -2.14
C PHE A 28 -3.48 12.88 -2.34
N VAL A 29 -4.17 13.45 -1.35
CA VAL A 29 -5.59 13.71 -1.45
C VAL A 29 -5.79 14.93 -2.37
N GLY A 30 -6.72 14.81 -3.32
CA GLY A 30 -7.04 15.91 -4.23
C GLY A 30 -7.99 16.92 -3.59
N VAL A 31 -8.12 18.06 -4.24
CA VAL A 31 -9.04 19.13 -3.81
C VAL A 31 -10.47 18.61 -3.92
N CYS A 32 -11.27 18.86 -2.88
CA CYS A 32 -12.69 18.47 -2.81
C CYS A 32 -12.93 16.97 -2.90
N GLU A 33 -11.94 16.18 -2.58
CA GLU A 33 -12.00 14.71 -2.61
C GLU A 33 -12.09 14.16 -1.19
N SER A 34 -12.93 13.16 -0.96
CA SER A 34 -12.93 12.47 0.32
C SER A 34 -11.68 11.61 0.43
N LEU A 35 -11.29 11.26 1.66
CA LEU A 35 -10.12 10.40 1.87
C LEU A 35 -10.31 9.03 1.23
N GLU A 36 -11.53 8.47 1.34
CA GLU A 36 -11.84 7.16 0.76
C GLU A 36 -11.78 7.20 -0.77
N ASP A 37 -12.29 8.27 -1.38
CA ASP A 37 -12.24 8.42 -2.83
C ASP A 37 -10.81 8.67 -3.32
N ALA A 38 -9.99 9.33 -2.51
CA ALA A 38 -8.56 9.48 -2.82
C ALA A 38 -7.88 8.12 -2.88
N VAL A 39 -8.18 7.23 -1.94
CA VAL A 39 -7.65 5.86 -1.95
C VAL A 39 -8.06 5.14 -3.24
N ARG A 40 -9.35 5.17 -3.58
CA ARG A 40 -9.86 4.50 -4.78
C ARG A 40 -9.21 5.04 -6.05
N ARG A 41 -9.09 6.35 -6.15
CA ARG A 41 -8.49 7.01 -7.31
C ARG A 41 -7.01 6.67 -7.45
N GLU A 42 -6.23 6.84 -6.38
CA GLU A 42 -4.79 6.60 -6.41
C GLU A 42 -4.47 5.14 -6.74
N VAL A 43 -5.17 4.20 -6.15
CA VAL A 43 -4.96 2.78 -6.43
C VAL A 43 -5.29 2.47 -7.89
N ALA A 44 -6.41 2.99 -8.39
CA ALA A 44 -6.81 2.76 -9.78
C ALA A 44 -5.82 3.39 -10.77
N GLU A 45 -5.35 4.60 -10.49
CA GLU A 45 -4.39 5.28 -11.36
C GLU A 45 -3.05 4.56 -11.40
N GLU A 46 -2.54 4.14 -10.26
CA GLU A 46 -1.20 3.56 -10.16
C GLU A 46 -1.15 2.08 -10.54
N THR A 47 -2.19 1.32 -10.27
CA THR A 47 -2.18 -0.14 -10.48
C THR A 47 -3.32 -0.70 -11.33
N GLY A 48 -4.30 0.10 -11.66
CA GLY A 48 -5.48 -0.36 -12.40
C GLY A 48 -6.43 -1.21 -11.58
N VAL A 49 -6.19 -1.39 -10.28
CA VAL A 49 -7.03 -2.23 -9.43
C VAL A 49 -8.22 -1.42 -8.90
N PRO A 50 -9.46 -1.89 -9.16
CA PRO A 50 -10.64 -1.24 -8.59
C PRO A 50 -10.78 -1.62 -7.11
N VAL A 51 -11.11 -0.64 -6.29
CA VAL A 51 -11.23 -0.80 -4.83
C VAL A 51 -12.64 -0.49 -4.38
N GLY A 52 -13.19 -1.32 -3.51
CA GLY A 52 -14.50 -1.15 -2.92
C GLY A 52 -14.44 -0.53 -1.52
N THR A 53 -14.53 -1.36 -0.50
CA THR A 53 -14.52 -0.92 0.89
C THR A 53 -13.16 -0.36 1.29
N VAL A 54 -13.17 0.82 1.92
CA VAL A 54 -11.98 1.50 2.44
C VAL A 54 -12.18 1.73 3.92
N THR A 55 -11.23 1.26 4.75
CA THR A 55 -11.32 1.33 6.20
C THR A 55 -10.12 2.09 6.77
N TYR A 56 -10.39 3.12 7.56
CA TYR A 56 -9.36 3.87 8.26
C TYR A 56 -8.66 2.98 9.29
N MET A 57 -7.33 3.09 9.35
CA MET A 57 -6.54 2.37 10.34
C MET A 57 -5.88 3.27 11.36
N ALA A 58 -5.10 4.24 10.90
CA ALA A 58 -4.32 5.11 11.77
C ALA A 58 -3.82 6.32 11.02
N SER A 59 -3.27 7.29 11.75
CA SER A 59 -2.63 8.44 11.13
C SER A 59 -1.33 8.77 11.85
N GLN A 60 -0.44 9.47 11.16
CA GLN A 60 0.86 9.87 11.68
C GLN A 60 1.22 11.26 11.16
N GLY A 61 1.65 12.15 12.06
CA GLY A 61 2.21 13.42 11.63
C GLY A 61 3.47 13.18 10.83
N TRP A 62 3.62 13.83 9.70
CA TRP A 62 4.77 13.65 8.83
C TRP A 62 5.50 14.98 8.64
N PRO A 63 6.74 15.14 9.15
CA PRO A 63 7.43 16.43 9.15
C PRO A 63 8.14 16.78 7.84
N PHE A 64 8.10 15.95 6.80
CA PHE A 64 8.87 16.12 5.58
C PHE A 64 7.97 16.25 4.34
N PRO A 65 7.62 17.46 3.87
CA PRO A 65 7.91 18.78 4.44
C PRO A 65 7.04 19.12 5.64
N SER A 66 5.76 18.80 5.60
CA SER A 66 4.82 18.86 6.72
C SER A 66 3.48 18.35 6.26
N GLY A 67 2.84 17.53 7.06
CA GLY A 67 1.56 16.95 6.67
C GLY A 67 1.15 15.85 7.62
N VAL A 68 0.16 15.07 7.18
CA VAL A 68 -0.34 13.91 7.91
C VAL A 68 -0.38 12.73 6.94
N MET A 69 0.20 11.61 7.35
CA MET A 69 0.05 10.35 6.65
C MET A 69 -1.13 9.60 7.25
N ILE A 70 -2.03 9.12 6.42
CA ILE A 70 -3.22 8.41 6.86
C ILE A 70 -3.21 7.01 6.25
N GLY A 71 -3.26 6.00 7.12
CA GLY A 71 -3.25 4.60 6.71
C GLY A 71 -4.66 4.05 6.55
N PHE A 72 -4.91 3.42 5.41
CA PHE A 72 -6.17 2.76 5.09
C PHE A 72 -5.95 1.33 4.64
N ARG A 73 -6.93 0.48 4.96
CA ARG A 73 -7.06 -0.84 4.33
C ARG A 73 -8.16 -0.72 3.29
N ALA A 74 -7.95 -1.35 2.15
CA ALA A 74 -8.90 -1.31 1.06
C ALA A 74 -9.07 -2.71 0.47
N THR A 75 -10.31 -3.07 0.12
CA THR A 75 -10.60 -4.38 -0.48
C THR A 75 -10.69 -4.22 -2.00
N ALA A 76 -9.86 -4.96 -2.72
CA ALA A 76 -9.88 -4.96 -4.17
C ALA A 76 -11.11 -5.71 -4.70
N LEU A 77 -11.68 -5.20 -5.78
CA LEU A 77 -12.81 -5.83 -6.46
C LEU A 77 -12.36 -6.73 -7.61
N ALA A 78 -11.10 -6.63 -8.01
CA ALA A 78 -10.49 -7.45 -9.05
C ALA A 78 -8.98 -7.51 -8.80
N GLU A 79 -8.29 -8.46 -9.41
CA GLU A 79 -6.87 -8.70 -9.15
C GLU A 79 -5.93 -8.34 -10.31
N THR A 80 -6.48 -8.03 -11.48
CA THR A 80 -5.65 -7.70 -12.64
C THR A 80 -4.92 -6.38 -12.40
N VAL A 81 -3.60 -6.40 -12.54
CA VAL A 81 -2.74 -5.24 -12.30
C VAL A 81 -2.22 -4.68 -13.61
N HIS A 82 -2.35 -3.36 -13.78
CA HIS A 82 -1.78 -2.61 -14.90
C HIS A 82 -1.14 -1.35 -14.30
N VAL A 83 0.17 -1.40 -14.06
CA VAL A 83 0.88 -0.25 -13.49
C VAL A 83 0.93 0.92 -14.47
N ASP A 84 0.97 2.15 -13.92
CA ASP A 84 1.06 3.36 -14.74
C ASP A 84 2.44 3.49 -15.41
N GLY A 85 3.46 2.84 -14.86
CA GLY A 85 4.81 2.88 -15.40
C GLY A 85 5.56 4.18 -15.11
N GLU A 86 4.91 5.12 -14.43
CA GLU A 86 5.51 6.41 -14.07
C GLU A 86 5.90 6.47 -12.60
N GLU A 87 4.91 6.49 -11.71
CA GLU A 87 5.16 6.48 -10.27
C GLU A 87 5.36 5.06 -9.75
N VAL A 88 4.57 4.12 -10.27
CA VAL A 88 4.65 2.70 -9.92
C VAL A 88 5.16 1.94 -11.14
N VAL A 89 6.29 1.29 -11.01
CA VAL A 89 6.91 0.54 -12.11
C VAL A 89 6.63 -0.96 -12.05
N GLU A 90 6.22 -1.44 -10.87
CA GLU A 90 5.92 -2.85 -10.67
C GLU A 90 4.96 -2.98 -9.50
N ALA A 91 4.01 -3.91 -9.56
CA ALA A 91 3.12 -4.21 -8.45
C ALA A 91 2.77 -5.68 -8.49
N ARG A 92 2.69 -6.29 -7.31
CA ARG A 92 2.32 -7.71 -7.23
C ARG A 92 1.60 -8.04 -5.93
N TRP A 93 0.85 -9.12 -5.97
CA TRP A 93 0.15 -9.65 -4.83
C TRP A 93 1.07 -10.57 -4.01
N PHE A 94 1.02 -10.41 -2.70
CA PHE A 94 1.79 -11.22 -1.75
C PHE A 94 0.84 -11.91 -0.79
N THR A 95 1.04 -13.21 -0.59
CA THR A 95 0.44 -13.90 0.54
C THR A 95 1.19 -13.50 1.81
N ARG A 96 0.64 -13.80 2.99
CA ARG A 96 1.35 -13.54 4.25
C ARG A 96 2.69 -14.26 4.31
N ALA A 97 2.72 -15.51 3.85
CA ALA A 97 3.96 -16.28 3.82
C ALA A 97 5.00 -15.65 2.90
N GLU A 98 4.58 -15.23 1.70
CA GLU A 98 5.47 -14.57 0.74
C GLU A 98 6.02 -13.26 1.29
N LEU A 99 5.17 -12.47 1.95
CA LEU A 99 5.60 -11.22 2.55
C LEU A 99 6.58 -11.45 3.69
N ALA A 100 6.33 -12.45 4.53
CA ALA A 100 7.24 -12.80 5.62
C ALA A 100 8.61 -13.24 5.09
N GLU A 101 8.65 -14.04 4.03
CA GLU A 101 9.89 -14.45 3.38
C GLU A 101 10.63 -13.24 2.79
N HIS A 102 9.89 -12.37 2.13
CA HIS A 102 10.48 -11.16 1.54
C HIS A 102 11.07 -10.26 2.61
N ALA A 103 10.36 -10.05 3.71
CA ALA A 103 10.84 -9.24 4.84
C ALA A 103 12.09 -9.85 5.48
N ALA A 104 12.14 -11.17 5.63
CA ALA A 104 13.28 -11.86 6.18
C ALA A 104 14.51 -11.70 5.29
N ALA A 105 14.35 -11.84 3.98
CA ALA A 105 15.43 -11.68 3.01
C ALA A 105 15.96 -10.23 2.96
N ALA A 106 15.06 -9.26 3.09
CA ALA A 106 15.41 -7.83 3.09
C ALA A 106 15.91 -7.35 4.46
N GLY A 107 15.72 -8.13 5.51
CA GLY A 107 16.07 -7.76 6.88
C GLY A 107 15.09 -6.82 7.55
N ARG A 108 14.01 -6.43 6.86
CA ARG A 108 12.98 -5.54 7.41
C ARG A 108 11.71 -5.61 6.57
N LEU A 109 10.58 -5.28 7.18
CA LEU A 109 9.30 -5.21 6.50
C LEU A 109 9.06 -3.84 5.86
N GLY A 110 9.60 -2.79 6.50
CA GLY A 110 9.46 -1.42 6.06
C GLY A 110 10.27 -0.52 6.98
N ARG A 111 10.10 0.79 6.83
CA ARG A 111 10.75 1.76 7.69
C ARG A 111 10.14 1.72 9.10
N GLU A 112 10.95 1.51 10.13
CA GLU A 112 10.49 1.28 11.49
C GLU A 112 9.63 2.40 12.09
N ASP A 113 9.88 3.63 11.73
CA ASP A 113 9.17 4.80 12.24
C ASP A 113 7.98 5.22 11.35
N SER A 114 7.60 4.40 10.39
CA SER A 114 6.57 4.72 9.40
C SER A 114 5.25 4.02 9.69
N ILE A 115 4.15 4.73 9.44
CA ILE A 115 2.81 4.16 9.48
C ILE A 115 2.66 2.99 8.48
N ASP A 116 3.46 2.99 7.43
CA ASP A 116 3.52 1.90 6.46
C ASP A 116 3.83 0.56 7.14
N LEU A 117 4.83 0.56 8.02
CA LEU A 117 5.18 -0.63 8.79
C LEU A 117 4.04 -1.07 9.71
N TYR A 118 3.38 -0.12 10.36
CA TYR A 118 2.24 -0.41 11.23
C TYR A 118 1.12 -1.12 10.47
N VAL A 119 0.76 -0.59 9.30
CA VAL A 119 -0.30 -1.14 8.47
C VAL A 119 0.07 -2.54 7.97
N LEU A 120 1.29 -2.70 7.47
CA LEU A 120 1.78 -4.00 6.98
C LEU A 120 1.87 -5.03 8.10
N ARG A 121 2.40 -4.65 9.25
CA ARG A 121 2.52 -5.55 10.40
C ARG A 121 1.15 -5.97 10.92
N SER A 122 0.21 -5.05 11.01
CA SER A 122 -1.16 -5.35 11.43
C SER A 122 -1.80 -6.40 10.54
N TRP A 123 -1.61 -6.26 9.23
CA TRP A 123 -2.14 -7.23 8.28
C TRP A 123 -1.41 -8.59 8.38
N LEU A 124 -0.08 -8.55 8.48
CA LEU A 124 0.74 -9.77 8.53
C LEU A 124 0.45 -10.62 9.76
N GLU A 125 0.19 -9.98 10.89
CA GLU A 125 -0.08 -10.65 12.17
C GLU A 125 -1.54 -11.07 12.33
N GLU A 126 -2.42 -10.65 11.45
CA GLU A 126 -3.83 -11.00 11.50
C GLU A 126 -4.02 -12.50 11.25
N PRO A 127 -4.83 -13.21 12.06
CA PRO A 127 -5.08 -14.63 11.83
C PRO A 127 -5.79 -14.85 10.49
N THR A 128 -5.38 -15.88 9.80
CA THR A 128 -5.95 -16.27 8.50
C THR A 128 -7.13 -17.20 8.66
#